data_58d6fa199f35c23e98099fc8bae684a3
#
_entry.id   58d6fa199f35c23e98099fc8bae684a3
#
_cell.length_a   1.000
_cell.length_b   1.000
_cell.length_c   1.000
_cell.angle_alpha   90.00
_cell.angle_beta   90.00
_cell.angle_gamma   90.00
#
_symmetry.space_group_name_H-M   'P 1'
#
loop_
_entity.id
_entity.type
_entity.pdbx_description
1 polymer ?
#
loop_
_entity_poly.entity_id
_entity_poly.type
_entity_poly.pdbx_seq_one_letter_code
_entity_poly.pdbx_strand_id
1 'polypeptide(L)'
;MAIIALANLKGGVGKSTLAVNIAGALAPKSALLDADPQATATAWAEAGHLPFPVIEVPLTGQNVEAWIAAALDIDAAFLVIDLPPMLGDATAAALAIADLAVIPVTPSGADLRATSKAIELIHAARASRGDGKPACLMVPSKVDLRTAAGAEIAAVLHDYGEPVAPAMSQRVAHADSFTAGQWIGDYAKGSAAHSEIKALASVVKRLAGRG
;
A
#
# COMPACT_ATOMS: atom_id res chain seq x y z
N MET A 1 0.72 13.42 -11.56
CA MET A 1 1.01 12.58 -10.36
C MET A 1 0.09 11.37 -10.37
N ALA A 2 0.62 10.17 -10.07
CA ALA A 2 -0.19 8.96 -9.89
C ALA A 2 -0.29 8.66 -8.37
N ILE A 3 -1.49 8.47 -7.86
CA ILE A 3 -1.77 8.31 -6.43
C ILE A 3 -2.10 6.85 -6.12
N ILE A 4 -1.36 6.24 -5.19
CA ILE A 4 -1.42 4.84 -4.81
C ILE A 4 -1.78 4.75 -3.33
N ALA A 5 -2.97 4.26 -2.99
CA ALA A 5 -3.42 4.13 -1.60
C ALA A 5 -3.27 2.70 -1.09
N LEU A 6 -2.56 2.50 0.03
CA LEU A 6 -2.45 1.21 0.73
C LEU A 6 -3.62 1.07 1.70
N ALA A 7 -4.63 0.28 1.36
CA ALA A 7 -5.87 0.16 2.12
C ALA A 7 -6.09 -1.28 2.60
N ASN A 8 -6.36 -1.48 3.88
CA ASN A 8 -6.96 -2.67 4.46
C ASN A 8 -7.41 -2.36 5.89
N LEU A 9 -8.54 -2.93 6.30
CA LEU A 9 -9.16 -2.72 7.62
C LEU A 9 -8.46 -3.45 8.76
N LYS A 10 -7.53 -4.34 8.44
CA LYS A 10 -6.80 -5.10 9.44
C LYS A 10 -5.41 -4.53 9.67
N GLY A 11 -5.03 -4.41 10.94
CA GLY A 11 -3.68 -4.10 11.36
C GLY A 11 -2.72 -5.27 11.10
N GLY A 12 -1.45 -4.97 10.87
CA GLY A 12 -0.40 -5.99 10.75
C GLY A 12 -0.34 -6.76 9.42
N VAL A 13 -1.15 -6.43 8.42
CA VAL A 13 -1.11 -7.08 7.09
C VAL A 13 0.06 -6.63 6.20
N GLY A 14 0.84 -5.64 6.65
CA GLY A 14 2.02 -5.15 5.92
C GLY A 14 1.78 -3.89 5.10
N LYS A 15 0.75 -3.06 5.38
CA LYS A 15 0.50 -1.79 4.66
C LYS A 15 1.73 -0.90 4.64
N SER A 16 2.21 -0.44 5.79
CA SER A 16 3.38 0.44 5.90
C SER A 16 4.65 -0.17 5.29
N THR A 17 4.85 -1.48 5.49
CA THR A 17 5.97 -2.22 4.86
C THR A 17 5.90 -2.13 3.34
N LEU A 18 4.74 -2.36 2.75
CA LEU A 18 4.57 -2.26 1.30
C LEU A 18 4.62 -0.81 0.82
N ALA A 19 4.04 0.14 1.57
CA ALA A 19 4.08 1.56 1.24
C ALA A 19 5.52 2.07 1.10
N VAL A 20 6.36 1.87 2.12
CA VAL A 20 7.78 2.26 2.11
C VAL A 20 8.54 1.58 0.97
N ASN A 21 8.32 0.29 0.76
CA ASN A 21 9.05 -0.46 -0.25
C ASN A 21 8.58 -0.18 -1.69
N ILE A 22 7.29 0.10 -1.91
CA ILE A 22 6.78 0.55 -3.21
C ILE A 22 7.34 1.95 -3.51
N ALA A 23 7.30 2.89 -2.55
CA ALA A 23 7.88 4.22 -2.72
C ALA A 23 9.38 4.12 -3.03
N GLY A 24 10.14 3.28 -2.31
CA GLY A 24 11.55 3.04 -2.58
C GLY A 24 11.83 2.51 -3.99
N ALA A 25 11.03 1.57 -4.47
CA ALA A 25 11.16 1.01 -5.81
C ALA A 25 10.76 2.01 -6.92
N LEU A 26 9.99 3.06 -6.60
CA LEU A 26 9.58 4.14 -7.52
C LEU A 26 10.45 5.40 -7.40
N ALA A 27 11.40 5.44 -6.43
CA ALA A 27 12.32 6.56 -6.24
C ALA A 27 13.19 6.82 -7.50
N PRO A 28 13.67 8.06 -7.69
CA PRO A 28 13.54 9.27 -6.84
C PRO A 28 12.26 10.09 -7.12
N LYS A 29 11.33 9.61 -7.92
CA LYS A 29 10.13 10.34 -8.34
C LYS A 29 8.91 10.08 -7.45
N SER A 30 9.10 9.44 -6.30
CA SER A 30 8.04 9.10 -5.36
C SER A 30 8.11 9.95 -4.10
N ALA A 31 6.95 10.10 -3.43
CA ALA A 31 6.81 10.55 -2.07
C ALA A 31 5.88 9.58 -1.33
N LEU A 32 6.00 9.49 -0.01
CA LEU A 32 5.09 8.74 0.84
C LEU A 32 4.37 9.71 1.77
N LEU A 33 3.04 9.65 1.79
CA LEU A 33 2.20 10.32 2.77
C LEU A 33 1.78 9.30 3.83
N ASP A 34 2.22 9.50 5.07
CA ASP A 34 1.81 8.69 6.21
C ASP A 34 0.54 9.30 6.82
N ALA A 35 -0.60 8.67 6.57
CA ALA A 35 -1.91 9.08 7.07
C ALA A 35 -2.33 8.25 8.30
N ASP A 36 -1.52 7.28 8.74
CA ASP A 36 -1.79 6.48 9.94
C ASP A 36 -1.33 7.23 11.19
N PRO A 37 -2.21 7.50 12.18
CA PRO A 37 -1.79 8.10 13.45
C PRO A 37 -0.73 7.31 14.22
N GLN A 38 -0.50 6.04 13.88
CA GLN A 38 0.61 5.26 14.45
C GLN A 38 1.98 5.65 13.86
N ALA A 39 2.00 6.43 12.76
CA ALA A 39 3.20 7.00 12.13
C ALA A 39 4.32 5.97 11.87
N THR A 40 3.95 4.75 11.44
CA THR A 40 4.93 3.67 11.22
C THR A 40 5.88 3.99 10.08
N ALA A 41 5.40 4.56 8.98
CA ALA A 41 6.24 4.93 7.84
C ALA A 41 7.12 6.15 8.19
N THR A 42 6.61 7.08 8.99
CA THR A 42 7.36 8.22 9.54
C THR A 42 8.51 7.75 10.43
N ALA A 43 8.24 6.84 11.38
CA ALA A 43 9.28 6.23 12.23
C ALA A 43 10.35 5.50 11.39
N TRP A 44 9.97 4.86 10.28
CA TRP A 44 10.93 4.24 9.37
C TRP A 44 11.89 5.28 8.74
N ALA A 45 11.41 6.50 8.48
CA ALA A 45 12.17 7.57 7.87
C ALA A 45 13.12 8.31 8.84
N GLU A 46 12.97 8.15 10.16
CA GLU A 46 13.76 8.88 11.19
C GLU A 46 15.28 8.70 11.03
N ALA A 47 15.73 7.54 10.52
CA ALA A 47 17.14 7.28 10.26
C ALA A 47 17.71 8.08 9.07
N GLY A 48 16.86 8.69 8.24
CA GLY A 48 17.27 9.51 7.10
C GLY A 48 17.87 8.74 5.92
N HIS A 49 17.63 7.43 5.81
CA HIS A 49 18.22 6.59 4.76
C HIS A 49 17.25 6.24 3.62
N LEU A 50 16.01 6.74 3.63
CA LEU A 50 15.06 6.52 2.54
C LEU A 50 15.36 7.47 1.36
N PRO A 51 15.36 6.98 0.10
CA PRO A 51 15.66 7.78 -1.09
C PRO A 51 14.46 8.61 -1.59
N PHE A 52 13.45 8.85 -0.76
CA PHE A 52 12.25 9.61 -1.04
C PHE A 52 11.75 10.29 0.24
N PRO A 53 11.01 11.41 0.13
CA PRO A 53 10.43 12.07 1.31
C PRO A 53 9.26 11.28 1.87
N VAL A 54 9.15 11.28 3.21
CA VAL A 54 7.98 10.82 3.96
C VAL A 54 7.35 12.04 4.63
N ILE A 55 6.04 12.24 4.42
CA ILE A 55 5.28 13.37 4.92
C ILE A 55 4.18 12.82 5.83
N GLU A 56 4.23 13.17 7.10
CA GLU A 56 3.22 12.78 8.08
C GLU A 56 2.03 13.76 8.04
N VAL A 57 0.87 13.26 7.62
CA VAL A 57 -0.38 14.04 7.59
C VAL A 57 -1.55 13.13 8.00
N PRO A 58 -1.69 12.80 9.29
CA PRO A 58 -2.82 12.00 9.75
C PRO A 58 -4.12 12.82 9.66
N LEU A 59 -5.18 12.23 9.12
CA LEU A 59 -6.50 12.87 9.11
C LEU A 59 -7.21 12.63 10.44
N THR A 60 -6.91 13.47 11.44
CA THR A 60 -7.52 13.43 12.78
C THR A 60 -8.19 14.75 13.08
N GLY A 61 -9.55 14.80 13.02
CA GLY A 61 -10.31 16.02 13.32
C GLY A 61 -10.11 17.18 12.36
N GLN A 62 -9.45 16.97 11.23
CA GLN A 62 -9.21 17.97 10.19
C GLN A 62 -10.33 17.93 9.15
N ASN A 63 -10.46 19.05 8.42
CA ASN A 63 -11.31 19.09 7.23
C ASN A 63 -10.73 18.15 6.14
N VAL A 64 -11.53 17.20 5.67
CA VAL A 64 -11.20 16.25 4.60
C VAL A 64 -10.72 16.97 3.34
N GLU A 65 -11.36 18.07 2.98
CA GLU A 65 -10.98 18.87 1.80
C GLU A 65 -9.59 19.48 1.93
N ALA A 66 -9.24 19.99 3.12
CA ALA A 66 -7.91 20.52 3.39
C ALA A 66 -6.85 19.42 3.35
N TRP A 67 -7.17 18.22 3.85
CA TRP A 67 -6.28 17.06 3.76
C TRP A 67 -6.03 16.62 2.31
N ILE A 68 -7.09 16.55 1.50
CA ILE A 68 -7.00 16.25 0.06
C ILE A 68 -6.15 17.30 -0.65
N ALA A 69 -6.36 18.59 -0.38
CA ALA A 69 -5.57 19.66 -0.98
C ALA A 69 -4.08 19.51 -0.63
N ALA A 70 -3.75 19.23 0.63
CA ALA A 70 -2.37 19.00 1.07
C ALA A 70 -1.74 17.76 0.39
N ALA A 71 -2.48 16.69 0.21
CA ALA A 71 -2.01 15.50 -0.50
C ALA A 71 -1.74 15.79 -1.99
N LEU A 72 -2.59 16.59 -2.63
CA LEU A 72 -2.45 16.95 -4.05
C LEU A 72 -1.35 17.98 -4.31
N ASP A 73 -0.93 18.75 -3.31
CA ASP A 73 0.16 19.74 -3.39
C ASP A 73 1.56 19.12 -3.28
N ILE A 74 1.66 17.82 -2.96
CA ILE A 74 2.94 17.12 -2.88
C ILE A 74 3.55 16.98 -4.28
N ASP A 75 4.76 17.52 -4.46
CA ASP A 75 5.49 17.41 -5.72
C ASP A 75 6.15 16.04 -5.89
N ALA A 76 5.44 15.13 -6.54
CA ALA A 76 5.93 13.80 -6.87
C ALA A 76 5.27 13.26 -8.16
N ALA A 77 5.97 12.39 -8.89
CA ALA A 77 5.34 11.64 -9.97
C ALA A 77 4.45 10.50 -9.45
N PHE A 78 4.82 9.92 -8.29
CA PHE A 78 4.08 8.88 -7.59
C PHE A 78 3.90 9.27 -6.12
N LEU A 79 2.66 9.41 -5.68
CA LEU A 79 2.33 9.58 -4.27
C LEU A 79 1.82 8.24 -3.71
N VAL A 80 2.54 7.68 -2.76
CA VAL A 80 2.09 6.49 -2.01
C VAL A 80 1.47 6.95 -0.71
N ILE A 81 0.26 6.51 -0.39
CA ILE A 81 -0.46 6.87 0.84
C ILE A 81 -0.57 5.63 1.72
N ASP A 82 0.05 5.67 2.90
CA ASP A 82 -0.11 4.65 3.95
C ASP A 82 -1.30 5.00 4.84
N LEU A 83 -2.32 4.15 4.85
CA LEU A 83 -3.60 4.40 5.52
C LEU A 83 -3.72 3.64 6.84
N PRO A 84 -4.45 4.18 7.84
CA PRO A 84 -4.74 3.47 9.07
C PRO A 84 -5.55 2.18 8.83
N PRO A 85 -5.53 1.21 9.75
CA PRO A 85 -6.26 -0.05 9.65
C PRO A 85 -7.74 0.11 10.04
N MET A 86 -8.44 1.07 9.44
CA MET A 86 -9.84 1.37 9.76
C MET A 86 -10.62 1.94 8.58
N LEU A 87 -11.95 1.76 8.63
CA LEU A 87 -12.89 2.50 7.81
C LEU A 87 -13.09 3.88 8.46
N GLY A 88 -12.60 4.91 7.80
CA GLY A 88 -12.75 6.27 8.31
C GLY A 88 -12.53 7.28 7.19
N ASP A 89 -12.63 8.54 7.55
CA ASP A 89 -12.52 9.66 6.62
C ASP A 89 -11.21 9.64 5.82
N ALA A 90 -10.10 9.25 6.45
CA ALA A 90 -8.80 9.14 5.79
C ALA A 90 -8.82 8.10 4.64
N THR A 91 -9.44 6.93 4.88
CA THR A 91 -9.55 5.89 3.85
C THR A 91 -10.48 6.36 2.73
N ALA A 92 -11.63 6.94 3.05
CA ALA A 92 -12.57 7.46 2.07
C ALA A 92 -11.94 8.60 1.23
N ALA A 93 -11.28 9.56 1.89
CA ALA A 93 -10.59 10.67 1.23
C ALA A 93 -9.48 10.19 0.29
N ALA A 94 -8.64 9.26 0.74
CA ALA A 94 -7.59 8.70 -0.09
C ALA A 94 -8.14 7.96 -1.31
N LEU A 95 -9.18 7.13 -1.14
CA LEU A 95 -9.82 6.41 -2.26
C LEU A 95 -10.50 7.37 -3.24
N ALA A 96 -11.01 8.52 -2.78
CA ALA A 96 -11.61 9.54 -3.65
C ALA A 96 -10.62 10.16 -4.62
N ILE A 97 -9.32 10.21 -4.29
CA ILE A 97 -8.27 10.79 -5.14
C ILE A 97 -7.32 9.74 -5.74
N ALA A 98 -7.32 8.50 -5.27
CA ALA A 98 -6.38 7.48 -5.72
C ALA A 98 -6.62 7.06 -7.17
N ASP A 99 -5.54 6.77 -7.89
CA ASP A 99 -5.57 6.06 -9.17
C ASP A 99 -5.59 4.56 -8.97
N LEU A 100 -4.92 4.08 -7.90
CA LEU A 100 -4.80 2.67 -7.55
C LEU A 100 -4.95 2.47 -6.05
N ALA A 101 -5.81 1.54 -5.65
CA ALA A 101 -5.87 0.98 -4.30
C ALA A 101 -5.10 -0.35 -4.26
N VAL A 102 -4.13 -0.47 -3.37
CA VAL A 102 -3.36 -1.70 -3.12
C VAL A 102 -3.85 -2.30 -1.80
N ILE A 103 -4.32 -3.54 -1.84
CA ILE A 103 -4.87 -4.25 -0.69
C ILE A 103 -3.96 -5.42 -0.31
N PRO A 104 -3.08 -5.28 0.68
CA PRO A 104 -2.35 -6.42 1.21
C PRO A 104 -3.28 -7.36 1.99
N VAL A 105 -3.23 -8.66 1.70
CA VAL A 105 -4.07 -9.69 2.32
C VAL A 105 -3.20 -10.84 2.80
N THR A 106 -3.25 -11.16 4.09
CA THR A 106 -2.55 -12.35 4.62
C THR A 106 -3.42 -13.62 4.48
N PRO A 107 -2.82 -14.82 4.42
CA PRO A 107 -3.55 -16.08 4.30
C PRO A 107 -4.30 -16.43 5.59
N SER A 108 -5.34 -15.69 5.93
CA SER A 108 -6.19 -15.98 7.10
C SER A 108 -7.66 -15.66 6.80
N GLY A 109 -8.58 -16.47 7.33
CA GLY A 109 -10.02 -16.26 7.14
C GLY A 109 -10.54 -14.93 7.72
N ALA A 110 -9.88 -14.38 8.75
CA ALA A 110 -10.22 -13.08 9.31
C ALA A 110 -9.85 -11.95 8.33
N ASP A 111 -8.74 -12.10 7.61
CA ASP A 111 -8.26 -11.10 6.64
C ASP A 111 -9.12 -11.11 5.38
N LEU A 112 -9.59 -12.27 4.94
CA LEU A 112 -10.52 -12.37 3.81
C LEU A 112 -11.83 -11.62 4.08
N ARG A 113 -12.38 -11.69 5.30
CA ARG A 113 -13.57 -10.89 5.68
C ARG A 113 -13.30 -9.38 5.68
N ALA A 114 -12.12 -8.96 6.16
CA ALA A 114 -11.72 -7.56 6.13
C ALA A 114 -11.52 -7.06 4.68
N THR A 115 -11.00 -7.92 3.81
CA THR A 115 -10.79 -7.65 2.39
C THR A 115 -12.11 -7.39 1.65
N SER A 116 -13.17 -8.16 1.91
CA SER A 116 -14.49 -7.93 1.30
C SER A 116 -14.98 -6.50 1.56
N LYS A 117 -14.87 -6.03 2.81
CA LYS A 117 -15.25 -4.65 3.15
C LYS A 117 -14.39 -3.59 2.47
N ALA A 118 -13.08 -3.85 2.34
CA ALA A 118 -12.20 -2.92 1.62
C ALA A 118 -12.56 -2.82 0.14
N ILE A 119 -12.93 -3.93 -0.50
CA ILE A 119 -13.38 -3.97 -1.90
C ILE A 119 -14.73 -3.25 -2.06
N GLU A 120 -15.68 -3.42 -1.14
CA GLU A 120 -16.94 -2.68 -1.13
C GLU A 120 -16.71 -1.15 -1.13
N LEU A 121 -15.76 -0.66 -0.34
CA LEU A 121 -15.39 0.76 -0.35
C LEU A 121 -14.79 1.22 -1.67
N ILE A 122 -13.94 0.40 -2.29
CA ILE A 122 -13.36 0.72 -3.59
C ILE A 122 -14.46 0.79 -4.65
N HIS A 123 -15.41 -0.14 -4.63
CA HIS A 123 -16.55 -0.10 -5.54
C HIS A 123 -17.43 1.13 -5.31
N ALA A 124 -17.66 1.53 -4.05
CA ALA A 124 -18.38 2.75 -3.73
C ALA A 124 -17.65 4.01 -4.22
N ALA A 125 -16.32 4.08 -4.05
CA ALA A 125 -15.49 5.17 -4.57
C ALA A 125 -15.55 5.25 -6.11
N ARG A 126 -15.45 4.12 -6.81
CA ARG A 126 -15.60 4.03 -8.28
C ARG A 126 -16.97 4.54 -8.74
N ALA A 127 -18.03 4.11 -8.06
CA ALA A 127 -19.39 4.53 -8.40
C ALA A 127 -19.60 6.04 -8.19
N SER A 128 -19.04 6.60 -7.12
CA SER A 128 -19.11 8.03 -6.83
C SER A 128 -18.32 8.89 -7.81
N ARG A 129 -17.14 8.41 -8.25
CA ARG A 129 -16.26 9.15 -9.18
C ARG A 129 -16.74 9.07 -10.62
N GLY A 130 -17.26 7.93 -11.03
CA GLY A 130 -17.72 7.68 -12.41
C GLY A 130 -16.61 7.56 -13.46
N ASP A 131 -15.32 7.66 -13.07
CA ASP A 131 -14.15 7.55 -13.94
C ASP A 131 -13.52 6.13 -13.93
N GLY A 132 -14.12 5.19 -13.21
CA GLY A 132 -13.61 3.82 -13.03
C GLY A 132 -12.45 3.69 -12.04
N LYS A 133 -12.05 4.78 -11.39
CA LYS A 133 -10.96 4.80 -10.39
C LYS A 133 -11.50 4.77 -8.96
N PRO A 134 -10.69 4.28 -8.03
CA PRO A 134 -9.36 3.71 -8.20
C PRO A 134 -9.39 2.31 -8.83
N ALA A 135 -8.38 1.94 -9.64
CA ALA A 135 -8.12 0.55 -9.93
C ALA A 135 -7.83 -0.18 -8.61
N CYS A 136 -7.99 -1.50 -8.58
CA CYS A 136 -7.66 -2.30 -7.39
C CYS A 136 -6.55 -3.29 -7.71
N LEU A 137 -5.64 -3.54 -6.76
CA LEU A 137 -4.63 -4.58 -6.82
C LEU A 137 -4.57 -5.30 -5.47
N MET A 138 -4.98 -6.54 -5.44
CA MET A 138 -4.81 -7.37 -4.25
C MET A 138 -3.41 -7.96 -4.19
N VAL A 139 -2.77 -7.90 -3.02
CA VAL A 139 -1.40 -8.37 -2.82
C VAL A 139 -1.40 -9.46 -1.75
N PRO A 140 -1.22 -10.75 -2.11
CA PRO A 140 -0.96 -11.78 -1.13
C PRO A 140 0.27 -11.41 -0.31
N SER A 141 0.11 -11.15 0.99
CA SER A 141 1.14 -10.61 1.88
C SER A 141 1.49 -11.59 3.00
N LYS A 142 2.76 -11.60 3.43
CA LYS A 142 3.28 -12.49 4.48
C LYS A 142 2.99 -13.97 4.19
N VAL A 143 3.13 -14.36 2.94
CA VAL A 143 2.81 -15.71 2.48
C VAL A 143 3.92 -16.69 2.87
N ASP A 144 3.54 -17.81 3.49
CA ASP A 144 4.36 -19.00 3.63
C ASP A 144 3.77 -20.11 2.72
N LEU A 145 4.40 -20.33 1.59
CA LEU A 145 3.96 -21.31 0.59
C LEU A 145 4.00 -22.78 1.08
N ARG A 146 4.64 -23.04 2.22
CA ARG A 146 4.64 -24.37 2.85
C ARG A 146 3.31 -24.70 3.55
N THR A 147 2.48 -23.71 3.79
CA THR A 147 1.15 -23.86 4.38
C THR A 147 0.07 -23.99 3.30
N ALA A 148 -0.98 -24.76 3.55
CA ALA A 148 -2.11 -24.87 2.63
C ALA A 148 -2.74 -23.50 2.31
N ALA A 149 -3.00 -22.69 3.35
CA ALA A 149 -3.56 -21.35 3.19
C ALA A 149 -2.65 -20.43 2.35
N GLY A 150 -1.32 -20.52 2.51
CA GLY A 150 -0.37 -19.76 1.71
C GLY A 150 -0.32 -20.21 0.25
N ALA A 151 -0.43 -21.50 0.00
CA ALA A 151 -0.45 -22.04 -1.37
C ALA A 151 -1.74 -21.64 -2.13
N GLU A 152 -2.87 -21.54 -1.43
CA GLU A 152 -4.19 -21.29 -2.01
C GLU A 152 -4.57 -19.80 -2.09
N ILE A 153 -3.89 -18.92 -1.35
CA ILE A 153 -4.31 -17.52 -1.19
C ILE A 153 -4.54 -16.80 -2.52
N ALA A 154 -3.68 -17.01 -3.51
CA ALA A 154 -3.81 -16.33 -4.80
C ALA A 154 -5.10 -16.75 -5.54
N ALA A 155 -5.45 -18.04 -5.51
CA ALA A 155 -6.68 -18.56 -6.10
C ALA A 155 -7.91 -17.96 -5.39
N VAL A 156 -7.92 -17.95 -4.06
CA VAL A 156 -8.99 -17.35 -3.26
C VAL A 156 -9.16 -15.85 -3.55
N LEU A 157 -8.06 -15.11 -3.76
CA LEU A 157 -8.14 -13.69 -4.08
C LEU A 157 -8.67 -13.44 -5.50
N HIS A 158 -8.45 -14.34 -6.46
CA HIS A 158 -9.04 -14.23 -7.80
C HIS A 158 -10.57 -14.26 -7.81
N ASP A 159 -11.20 -14.91 -6.83
CA ASP A 159 -12.66 -14.98 -6.71
C ASP A 159 -13.31 -13.60 -6.43
N TYR A 160 -12.53 -12.62 -5.98
CA TYR A 160 -13.01 -11.24 -5.82
C TYR A 160 -13.13 -10.45 -7.13
N GLY A 161 -12.67 -11.01 -8.27
CA GLY A 161 -12.76 -10.38 -9.58
C GLY A 161 -11.80 -9.21 -9.82
N GLU A 162 -10.90 -8.93 -8.89
CA GLU A 162 -9.89 -7.88 -9.01
C GLU A 162 -8.49 -8.45 -9.33
N PRO A 163 -7.60 -7.69 -9.97
CA PRO A 163 -6.23 -8.09 -10.20
C PRO A 163 -5.49 -8.53 -8.93
N VAL A 164 -4.73 -9.62 -9.04
CA VAL A 164 -3.90 -10.17 -7.95
C VAL A 164 -2.43 -10.05 -8.34
N ALA A 165 -1.63 -9.48 -7.46
CA ALA A 165 -0.18 -9.35 -7.62
C ALA A 165 0.54 -10.68 -7.31
N PRO A 166 1.82 -10.82 -7.73
CA PRO A 166 2.69 -11.86 -7.19
C PRO A 166 2.75 -11.82 -5.66
N ALA A 167 2.82 -12.99 -5.04
CA ALA A 167 2.82 -13.11 -3.58
C ALA A 167 4.09 -12.50 -2.96
N MET A 168 3.89 -11.80 -1.85
CA MET A 168 4.95 -11.28 -0.99
C MET A 168 5.17 -12.27 0.15
N SER A 169 6.31 -12.94 0.15
CA SER A 169 6.66 -13.92 1.19
C SER A 169 6.91 -13.26 2.54
N GLN A 170 6.64 -14.00 3.61
CA GLN A 170 7.04 -13.57 4.95
C GLN A 170 8.57 -13.67 5.07
N ARG A 171 9.25 -12.53 5.23
CA ARG A 171 10.71 -12.45 5.32
C ARG A 171 11.15 -11.56 6.46
N VAL A 172 12.12 -12.04 7.23
CA VAL A 172 12.76 -11.28 8.33
C VAL A 172 13.41 -10.00 7.80
N ALA A 173 13.96 -10.04 6.59
CA ALA A 173 14.61 -8.89 5.95
C ALA A 173 13.74 -7.61 5.90
N HIS A 174 12.40 -7.73 5.88
CA HIS A 174 11.53 -6.55 5.96
C HIS A 174 11.51 -5.91 7.36
N ALA A 175 11.61 -6.71 8.43
CA ALA A 175 11.71 -6.19 9.78
C ALA A 175 13.11 -5.58 10.02
N ASP A 176 14.13 -6.22 9.51
CA ASP A 176 15.52 -5.73 9.63
C ASP A 176 15.72 -4.43 8.86
N SER A 177 15.11 -4.30 7.66
CA SER A 177 15.16 -3.07 6.86
C SER A 177 14.44 -1.89 7.56
N PHE A 178 13.36 -2.16 8.30
CA PHE A 178 12.73 -1.16 9.16
C PHE A 178 13.71 -0.67 10.23
N THR A 179 14.36 -1.60 10.94
CA THR A 179 15.33 -1.25 11.99
C THR A 179 16.53 -0.46 11.43
N ALA A 180 16.93 -0.74 10.19
CA ALA A 180 18.00 -0.02 9.50
C ALA A 180 17.57 1.32 8.90
N GLY A 181 16.28 1.66 8.91
CA GLY A 181 15.74 2.86 8.28
C GLY A 181 15.87 2.86 6.75
N GLN A 182 15.97 1.68 6.12
CA GLN A 182 16.21 1.53 4.68
C GLN A 182 15.03 0.79 4.02
N TRP A 183 14.74 1.09 2.76
CA TRP A 183 13.89 0.21 1.98
C TRP A 183 14.65 -1.05 1.56
N ILE A 184 13.94 -2.12 1.22
CA ILE A 184 14.55 -3.44 0.99
C ILE A 184 15.57 -3.46 -0.17
N GLY A 185 15.44 -2.55 -1.13
CA GLY A 185 16.36 -2.48 -2.27
C GLY A 185 17.74 -1.95 -1.92
N ASP A 186 17.86 -1.16 -0.86
CA ASP A 186 19.15 -0.69 -0.32
C ASP A 186 19.65 -1.63 0.78
N TYR A 187 18.76 -2.08 1.69
CA TYR A 187 19.11 -2.99 2.77
C TYR A 187 19.59 -4.36 2.30
N ALA A 188 18.88 -4.97 1.35
CA ALA A 188 19.15 -6.34 0.88
C ALA A 188 19.07 -6.43 -0.64
N LYS A 189 19.87 -5.62 -1.32
CA LYS A 189 19.92 -5.53 -2.78
C LYS A 189 20.18 -6.90 -3.43
N GLY A 190 19.36 -7.27 -4.40
CA GLY A 190 19.48 -8.54 -5.12
C GLY A 190 18.87 -9.74 -4.39
N SER A 191 18.35 -9.56 -3.17
CA SER A 191 17.66 -10.63 -2.42
C SER A 191 16.32 -11.00 -3.05
N ALA A 192 15.73 -12.10 -2.60
CA ALA A 192 14.40 -12.51 -2.98
C ALA A 192 13.34 -11.47 -2.54
N ALA A 193 13.50 -10.85 -1.35
CA ALA A 193 12.62 -9.77 -0.88
C ALA A 193 12.66 -8.56 -1.82
N HIS A 194 13.85 -8.12 -2.25
CA HIS A 194 14.01 -7.05 -3.22
C HIS A 194 13.36 -7.41 -4.58
N SER A 195 13.54 -8.64 -5.04
CA SER A 195 12.97 -9.10 -6.31
C SER A 195 11.45 -9.12 -6.29
N GLU A 196 10.83 -9.55 -5.17
CA GLU A 196 9.38 -9.51 -4.96
C GLU A 196 8.85 -8.07 -5.00
N ILE A 197 9.50 -7.14 -4.30
CA ILE A 197 9.12 -5.72 -4.32
C ILE A 197 9.26 -5.12 -5.73
N LYS A 198 10.30 -5.43 -6.48
CA LYS A 198 10.45 -4.96 -7.87
C LYS A 198 9.32 -5.46 -8.77
N ALA A 199 8.95 -6.72 -8.63
CA ALA A 199 7.84 -7.31 -9.38
C ALA A 199 6.52 -6.60 -9.03
N LEU A 200 6.25 -6.38 -7.73
CA LEU A 200 5.07 -5.65 -7.26
C LEU A 200 5.06 -4.21 -7.80
N ALA A 201 6.15 -3.47 -7.65
CA ALA A 201 6.25 -2.08 -8.11
C ALA A 201 6.04 -1.95 -9.63
N SER A 202 6.47 -2.94 -10.42
CA SER A 202 6.22 -2.96 -11.86
C SER A 202 4.72 -3.09 -12.18
N VAL A 203 3.98 -3.90 -11.42
CA VAL A 203 2.51 -4.03 -11.56
C VAL A 203 1.81 -2.74 -11.11
N VAL A 204 2.21 -2.19 -9.96
CA VAL A 204 1.69 -0.93 -9.42
C VAL A 204 1.86 0.21 -10.43
N LYS A 205 3.07 0.40 -10.97
CA LYS A 205 3.36 1.45 -11.97
C LYS A 205 2.48 1.31 -13.22
N ARG A 206 2.28 0.08 -13.70
CA ARG A 206 1.45 -0.19 -14.88
C ARG A 206 -0.03 0.11 -14.64
N LEU A 207 -0.56 -0.20 -13.45
CA LEU A 207 -1.97 0.01 -13.14
C LEU A 207 -2.27 1.46 -12.77
N ALA A 208 -1.39 2.12 -12.00
CA ALA A 208 -1.53 3.53 -11.63
C ALA A 208 -1.31 4.49 -12.82
N GLY A 209 -0.51 4.09 -13.81
CA GLY A 209 -0.21 4.91 -15.00
C GLY A 209 -1.18 4.74 -16.18
N ARG A 210 -2.27 3.98 -16.02
CA ARG A 210 -3.31 3.76 -17.05
C ARG A 210 -4.44 4.78 -16.98
N GLY A 211 -4.12 6.03 -16.66
CA GLY A 211 -5.05 7.15 -16.66
C GLY A 211 -4.74 8.16 -17.76
#